data_aa0b5d54a7a4eb4bf7c2b4df08d7919a
#
_entry.id   aa0b5d54a7a4eb4bf7c2b4df08d7919a
#
_cell.length_a   1.000
_cell.length_b   1.000
_cell.length_c   1.000
_cell.angle_alpha   90.00
_cell.angle_beta   90.00
_cell.angle_gamma   90.00
#
_symmetry.space_group_name_H-M   'P 1'
#
loop_
_entity.id
_entity.type
_entity.pdbx_description
1 polymer ?
#
loop_
_entity_poly.entity_id
_entity_poly.type
_entity_poly.pdbx_seq_one_letter_code
_entity_poly.pdbx_strand_id
1 'polypeptide(L)'
;MSWSYDATNLTTNTDAGRLNSVRLLLGDTDTSDQQLQDEEITFSLAQANNNIYFSAAWSAKNIASLYARRVTTDLSGALSANYSDLIKHYTALSENLEYQGKKAGAVIGVKAGGLTISQVDAV
;
A
#
# COMPACT_ATOMS: atom_id res chain seq x y z
N MET A 1 -18.65 -2.76 7.79
CA MET A 1 -17.42 -2.35 7.13
C MET A 1 -17.59 -0.95 6.57
N SER A 2 -16.53 -0.18 6.57
CA SER A 2 -16.61 1.21 6.20
C SER A 2 -15.52 1.57 5.19
N TRP A 3 -15.76 2.63 4.45
CA TRP A 3 -14.80 3.17 3.49
C TRP A 3 -14.86 4.68 3.57
N SER A 4 -13.72 5.32 3.72
CA SER A 4 -13.63 6.78 3.76
C SER A 4 -12.33 7.25 3.14
N TYR A 5 -12.36 8.43 2.58
CA TYR A 5 -11.16 9.10 2.11
C TYR A 5 -11.37 10.60 2.21
N ASP A 6 -10.41 11.31 2.79
CA ASP A 6 -10.46 12.76 2.95
C ASP A 6 -9.13 13.34 2.50
N ALA A 7 -9.12 13.93 1.32
CA ALA A 7 -7.91 14.52 0.74
C ALA A 7 -7.39 15.72 1.51
N THR A 8 -8.20 16.28 2.40
CA THR A 8 -7.77 17.43 3.22
C THR A 8 -7.06 16.99 4.50
N ASN A 9 -7.00 15.69 4.77
CA ASN A 9 -6.38 15.16 5.99
C ASN A 9 -5.34 14.10 5.61
N LEU A 10 -4.24 14.55 5.00
CA LEU A 10 -3.13 13.69 4.59
C LEU A 10 -1.94 13.98 5.51
N THR A 11 -1.82 13.20 6.57
CA THR A 11 -0.73 13.37 7.53
C THR A 11 -0.39 12.00 8.11
N THR A 12 0.83 11.86 8.60
CA THR A 12 1.24 10.62 9.27
C THR A 12 1.15 10.73 10.78
N ASN A 13 0.59 11.83 11.30
CA ASN A 13 0.56 12.09 12.72
C ASN A 13 -0.70 11.57 13.42
N THR A 14 -1.73 11.23 12.67
CA THR A 14 -2.99 10.72 13.23
C THR A 14 -3.40 9.45 12.53
N ASP A 15 -4.24 8.66 13.19
CA ASP A 15 -4.75 7.42 12.60
C ASP A 15 -5.54 7.70 11.33
N ALA A 16 -6.41 8.71 11.36
CA ALA A 16 -7.21 9.06 10.19
C ALA A 16 -6.32 9.56 9.05
N GLY A 17 -5.31 10.36 9.36
CA GLY A 17 -4.39 10.85 8.36
C GLY A 17 -3.58 9.74 7.72
N ARG A 18 -3.13 8.77 8.51
CA ARG A 18 -2.42 7.60 7.97
C ARG A 18 -3.31 6.77 7.06
N LEU A 19 -4.56 6.58 7.44
CA LEU A 19 -5.52 5.85 6.60
C LEU A 19 -5.67 6.55 5.25
N ASN A 20 -5.89 7.85 5.26
CA ASN A 20 -6.03 8.63 4.03
C ASN A 20 -4.76 8.58 3.19
N SER A 21 -3.60 8.65 3.83
CA SER A 21 -2.31 8.60 3.13
C SER A 21 -2.10 7.26 2.44
N VAL A 22 -2.45 6.16 3.09
CA VAL A 22 -2.36 4.83 2.47
C VAL A 22 -3.28 4.75 1.27
N ARG A 23 -4.50 5.27 1.38
CA ARG A 23 -5.42 5.26 0.23
C ARG A 23 -4.86 6.05 -0.95
N LEU A 24 -4.24 7.20 -0.68
CA LEU A 24 -3.63 7.98 -1.75
C LEU A 24 -2.52 7.19 -2.42
N LEU A 25 -1.66 6.55 -1.65
CA LEU A 25 -0.57 5.75 -2.21
C LEU A 25 -1.07 4.58 -3.06
N LEU A 26 -2.22 4.02 -2.70
CA LEU A 26 -2.82 2.92 -3.45
C LEU A 26 -3.62 3.39 -4.66
N GLY A 27 -4.01 4.66 -4.70
CA GLY A 27 -4.97 5.13 -5.68
C GLY A 27 -6.41 4.72 -5.36
N ASP A 28 -6.68 4.31 -4.13
CA ASP A 28 -8.01 3.86 -3.68
C ASP A 28 -8.75 5.06 -3.10
N THR A 29 -9.07 6.02 -3.96
CA THR A 29 -9.63 7.31 -3.55
C THR A 29 -11.01 7.59 -4.13
N ASP A 30 -11.58 6.66 -4.88
CA ASP A 30 -12.87 6.82 -5.53
C ASP A 30 -13.91 5.99 -4.80
N THR A 31 -14.89 6.66 -4.21
CA THR A 31 -15.94 5.98 -3.44
C THR A 31 -16.78 5.04 -4.32
N SER A 32 -16.78 5.26 -5.62
CA SER A 32 -17.51 4.38 -6.54
C SER A 32 -16.69 3.20 -7.02
N ASP A 33 -15.42 3.13 -6.64
CA ASP A 33 -14.51 2.04 -7.01
C ASP A 33 -13.62 1.70 -5.82
N GLN A 34 -14.25 1.25 -4.74
CA GLN A 34 -13.56 0.97 -3.48
C GLN A 34 -12.78 -0.34 -3.58
N GLN A 35 -11.51 -0.30 -3.21
CA GLN A 35 -10.65 -1.49 -3.24
C GLN A 35 -10.58 -2.18 -1.88
N LEU A 36 -10.33 -1.43 -0.83
CA LEU A 36 -10.22 -1.98 0.53
C LEU A 36 -11.06 -1.15 1.49
N GLN A 37 -11.55 -1.79 2.52
CA GLN A 37 -12.32 -1.11 3.56
C GLN A 37 -11.39 -0.46 4.58
N ASP A 38 -11.90 0.50 5.33
CA ASP A 38 -11.10 1.19 6.36
C ASP A 38 -10.49 0.21 7.35
N GLU A 39 -11.26 -0.80 7.74
CA GLU A 39 -10.80 -1.79 8.70
C GLU A 39 -9.62 -2.59 8.18
N GLU A 40 -9.60 -2.87 6.89
CA GLU A 40 -8.52 -3.62 6.27
C GLU A 40 -7.22 -2.82 6.24
N ILE A 41 -7.33 -1.53 5.92
CA ILE A 41 -6.16 -0.64 5.91
C ILE A 41 -5.68 -0.41 7.34
N THR A 42 -6.59 -0.23 8.28
CA THR A 42 -6.22 -0.07 9.68
C THR A 42 -5.45 -1.28 10.19
N PHE A 43 -5.88 -2.48 9.82
CA PHE A 43 -5.15 -3.69 10.16
C PHE A 43 -3.74 -3.68 9.57
N SER A 44 -3.60 -3.31 8.30
CA SER A 44 -2.30 -3.28 7.66
C SER A 44 -1.38 -2.23 8.29
N LEU A 45 -1.92 -1.11 8.72
CA LEU A 45 -1.13 -0.10 9.42
C LEU A 45 -0.60 -0.62 10.74
N ALA A 46 -1.42 -1.37 11.48
CA ALA A 46 -0.97 -1.97 12.72
C ALA A 46 0.15 -2.97 12.47
N GLN A 47 0.04 -3.78 11.43
CA GLN A 47 1.07 -4.74 11.09
C GLN A 47 2.37 -4.06 10.65
N ALA A 48 2.27 -2.90 10.04
CA ALA A 48 3.43 -2.16 9.53
C ALA A 48 3.97 -1.13 10.54
N ASN A 49 3.51 -1.16 11.78
CA ASN A 49 3.92 -0.21 12.81
C ASN A 49 3.71 1.24 12.36
N ASN A 50 2.57 1.49 11.74
CA ASN A 50 2.17 2.82 11.24
C ASN A 50 3.03 3.36 10.11
N ASN A 51 3.83 2.53 9.45
CA ASN A 51 4.57 2.94 8.27
C ASN A 51 3.62 2.88 7.07
N ILE A 52 3.29 4.04 6.52
CA ILE A 52 2.29 4.12 5.45
C ILE A 52 2.76 3.41 4.17
N TYR A 53 4.06 3.40 3.90
CA TYR A 53 4.58 2.77 2.69
C TYR A 53 4.49 1.24 2.79
N PHE A 54 4.87 0.66 3.91
CA PHE A 54 4.75 -0.78 4.09
C PHE A 54 3.30 -1.22 4.18
N SER A 55 2.45 -0.42 4.83
CA SER A 55 1.02 -0.69 4.87
C SER A 55 0.43 -0.69 3.47
N ALA A 56 0.76 0.32 2.66
CA ALA A 56 0.28 0.41 1.28
C ALA A 56 0.84 -0.73 0.42
N ALA A 57 2.10 -1.11 0.62
CA ALA A 57 2.69 -2.22 -0.13
C ALA A 57 1.97 -3.53 0.17
N TRP A 58 1.72 -3.79 1.44
CA TRP A 58 0.99 -4.99 1.86
C TRP A 58 -0.44 -4.99 1.30
N SER A 59 -1.08 -3.84 1.34
CA SER A 59 -2.43 -3.68 0.82
C SER A 59 -2.48 -3.90 -0.70
N ALA A 60 -1.49 -3.39 -1.43
CA ALA A 60 -1.41 -3.59 -2.88
C ALA A 60 -1.25 -5.07 -3.21
N LYS A 61 -0.46 -5.81 -2.45
CA LYS A 61 -0.33 -7.25 -2.65
C LYS A 61 -1.66 -7.97 -2.44
N ASN A 62 -2.41 -7.54 -1.44
CA ASN A 62 -3.71 -8.15 -1.18
C ASN A 62 -4.72 -7.86 -2.29
N ILE A 63 -4.70 -6.65 -2.83
CA ILE A 63 -5.56 -6.32 -3.96
C ILE A 63 -5.18 -7.18 -5.17
N ALA A 64 -3.89 -7.31 -5.45
CA ALA A 64 -3.41 -8.15 -6.55
C ALA A 64 -3.87 -9.60 -6.37
N SER A 65 -3.76 -10.14 -5.16
CA SER A 65 -4.19 -11.49 -4.84
C SER A 65 -5.69 -11.67 -5.06
N LEU A 66 -6.48 -10.68 -4.72
CA LEU A 66 -7.92 -10.74 -4.91
C LEU A 66 -8.27 -10.81 -6.40
N TYR A 67 -7.63 -10.00 -7.22
CA TYR A 67 -7.83 -10.06 -8.66
C TYR A 67 -7.32 -11.37 -9.25
N ALA A 68 -6.19 -11.88 -8.77
CA ALA A 68 -5.66 -13.16 -9.24
C ALA A 68 -6.65 -14.28 -8.99
N ARG A 69 -7.28 -14.29 -7.83
CA ARG A 69 -8.29 -15.30 -7.52
C ARG A 69 -9.49 -15.20 -8.49
N ARG A 70 -9.88 -13.99 -8.82
CA ARG A 70 -11.00 -13.80 -9.76
C ARG A 70 -10.65 -14.29 -11.16
N VAL A 71 -9.42 -14.09 -11.60
CA VAL A 71 -8.96 -14.57 -12.90
C VAL A 71 -9.06 -16.08 -12.97
N THR A 72 -8.72 -16.79 -11.90
CA THR A 72 -8.70 -18.25 -11.92
C THR A 72 -10.08 -18.88 -11.75
N THR A 73 -11.10 -18.09 -11.39
CA THR A 73 -12.39 -18.69 -11.12
C THR A 73 -13.30 -18.74 -12.33
N ASP A 74 -13.60 -17.62 -12.95
CA ASP A 74 -14.69 -17.68 -13.93
C ASP A 74 -14.80 -16.42 -14.78
N LEU A 75 -13.75 -16.02 -15.47
CA LEU A 75 -13.82 -14.81 -16.26
C LEU A 75 -13.69 -15.09 -17.73
N SER A 76 -14.46 -14.34 -18.54
CA SER A 76 -14.29 -14.36 -19.99
C SER A 76 -12.96 -13.75 -20.37
N GLY A 77 -12.48 -14.01 -21.60
CA GLY A 77 -11.17 -13.62 -22.03
C GLY A 77 -10.85 -12.13 -21.83
N ALA A 78 -11.76 -11.25 -22.25
CA ALA A 78 -11.53 -9.81 -22.16
C ALA A 78 -11.43 -9.35 -20.71
N LEU A 79 -12.34 -9.82 -19.85
CA LEU A 79 -12.34 -9.45 -18.45
C LEU A 79 -11.13 -10.02 -17.72
N SER A 80 -10.74 -11.23 -18.08
CA SER A 80 -9.54 -11.86 -17.52
C SER A 80 -8.29 -11.06 -17.86
N ALA A 81 -8.18 -10.55 -19.08
CA ALA A 81 -7.05 -9.73 -19.50
C ALA A 81 -6.99 -8.43 -18.70
N ASN A 82 -8.13 -7.78 -18.49
CA ASN A 82 -8.19 -6.56 -17.70
C ASN A 82 -7.75 -6.81 -16.26
N TYR A 83 -8.18 -7.90 -15.66
CA TYR A 83 -7.77 -8.23 -14.29
C TYR A 83 -6.29 -8.61 -14.23
N SER A 84 -5.76 -9.24 -15.28
CA SER A 84 -4.32 -9.52 -15.34
C SER A 84 -3.50 -8.22 -15.35
N ASP A 85 -3.97 -7.20 -16.05
CA ASP A 85 -3.32 -5.89 -16.05
C ASP A 85 -3.36 -5.25 -14.66
N LEU A 86 -4.49 -5.38 -13.96
CA LEU A 86 -4.61 -4.88 -12.60
C LEU A 86 -3.67 -5.62 -11.64
N ILE A 87 -3.52 -6.92 -11.81
CA ILE A 87 -2.58 -7.71 -11.00
C ILE A 87 -1.16 -7.19 -11.19
N LYS A 88 -0.76 -6.96 -12.44
CA LYS A 88 0.58 -6.43 -12.74
C LYS A 88 0.76 -5.05 -12.14
N HIS A 89 -0.26 -4.20 -12.25
CA HIS A 89 -0.21 -2.85 -11.71
C HIS A 89 0.00 -2.87 -10.20
N TYR A 90 -0.82 -3.62 -9.48
CA TYR A 90 -0.73 -3.64 -8.01
C TYR A 90 0.52 -4.37 -7.52
N THR A 91 1.00 -5.36 -8.27
CA THR A 91 2.25 -6.03 -7.92
C THR A 91 3.44 -5.07 -8.05
N ALA A 92 3.49 -4.33 -9.15
CA ALA A 92 4.56 -3.35 -9.36
C ALA A 92 4.46 -2.21 -8.34
N LEU A 93 3.25 -1.76 -8.04
CA LEU A 93 3.03 -0.73 -7.03
C LEU A 93 3.51 -1.20 -5.67
N SER A 94 3.22 -2.44 -5.31
CA SER A 94 3.65 -3.01 -4.03
C SER A 94 5.18 -2.99 -3.92
N GLU A 95 5.87 -3.40 -4.97
CA GLU A 95 7.34 -3.42 -4.96
C GLU A 95 7.92 -2.02 -4.83
N ASN A 96 7.34 -1.06 -5.54
CA ASN A 96 7.77 0.33 -5.46
C ASN A 96 7.55 0.90 -4.06
N LEU A 97 6.39 0.66 -3.49
CA LEU A 97 6.06 1.15 -2.15
C LEU A 97 6.96 0.52 -1.09
N GLU A 98 7.26 -0.76 -1.24
CA GLU A 98 8.17 -1.44 -0.33
C GLU A 98 9.56 -0.83 -0.39
N TYR A 99 10.04 -0.53 -1.59
CA TYR A 99 11.30 0.15 -1.77
C TYR A 99 11.30 1.53 -1.09
N GLN A 100 10.23 2.30 -1.27
CA GLN A 100 10.13 3.60 -0.64
C GLN A 100 10.08 3.50 0.89
N GLY A 101 9.41 2.50 1.41
CA GLY A 101 9.37 2.25 2.83
C GLY A 101 10.72 1.93 3.41
N LYS A 102 11.49 1.10 2.72
CA LYS A 102 12.86 0.77 3.13
C LYS A 102 13.77 1.99 3.07
N LYS A 103 13.61 2.79 2.05
CA LYS A 103 14.42 4.01 1.89
C LYS A 103 14.14 4.99 3.02
N ALA A 104 12.87 5.19 3.37
CA ALA A 104 12.52 6.06 4.48
C ALA A 104 13.04 5.51 5.80
N GLY A 105 12.93 4.21 6.00
CA GLY A 105 13.43 3.55 7.19
C GLY A 105 14.94 3.65 7.31
N ALA A 106 15.66 3.52 6.20
CA ALA A 106 17.10 3.64 6.19
C ALA A 106 17.54 5.04 6.63
N VAL A 107 16.86 6.07 6.13
CA VAL A 107 17.15 7.45 6.53
C VAL A 107 16.95 7.62 8.03
N ILE A 108 15.84 7.14 8.54
CA ILE A 108 15.54 7.22 9.96
C ILE A 108 16.56 6.42 10.76
N GLY A 109 16.89 5.24 10.27
CA GLY A 109 17.84 4.36 10.94
C GLY A 109 19.21 4.98 11.08
N VAL A 110 19.67 5.67 10.05
CA VAL A 110 20.96 6.35 10.11
C VAL A 110 20.95 7.41 11.18
N LYS A 111 19.92 8.21 11.24
CA LYS A 111 19.84 9.26 12.24
C LYS A 111 19.78 8.68 13.65
N ALA A 112 18.95 7.68 13.84
CA ALA A 112 18.75 7.10 15.15
C ALA A 112 19.97 6.30 15.61
N GLY A 113 20.59 5.59 14.70
CA GLY A 113 21.69 4.72 15.04
C GLY A 113 23.05 5.38 15.05
N GLY A 114 23.14 6.58 14.51
CA GLY A 114 24.43 7.21 14.35
C GLY A 114 25.29 6.51 13.34
N LEU A 115 24.72 5.62 12.57
CA LEU A 115 25.43 4.90 11.53
C LEU A 115 25.37 5.65 10.24
N THR A 116 26.31 5.38 9.41
CA THR A 116 26.21 5.92 8.09
C THR A 116 25.38 5.01 7.25
N ILE A 117 24.69 5.58 6.32
CA ILE A 117 23.91 4.80 5.41
C ILE A 117 24.75 3.93 4.55
N SER A 118 25.91 4.39 4.26
CA SER A 118 26.79 3.65 3.40
C SER A 118 27.12 2.31 3.96
N GLN A 119 27.12 2.22 5.25
CA GLN A 119 27.38 0.91 5.76
C GLN A 119 26.12 0.15 5.83
N VAL A 120 25.17 0.86 5.65
CA VAL A 120 23.94 0.18 5.62
C VAL A 120 23.61 -0.23 4.25
N ASP A 121 24.10 0.64 3.54
CA ASP A 121 23.90 0.55 2.53
C ASP A 121 24.31 0.19 1.86
N ALA A 122 24.37 0.30 2.40
CA ALA A 122 24.76 0.19 2.22
C ALA A 122 24.58 -0.29 2.17
N VAL A 123 24.28 -0.21 2.46
CA VAL A 123 24.30 -0.33 2.64
C VAL A 123 24.20 -0.48 2.62
#